data_75b6311b5906263e30c4bf5bd6944eac
#
_entry.id   75b6311b5906263e30c4bf5bd6944eac
#
_cell.length_a   1.000
_cell.length_b   1.000
_cell.length_c   1.000
_cell.angle_alpha   90.00
_cell.angle_beta   90.00
_cell.angle_gamma   90.00
#
_symmetry.space_group_name_H-M   'P 1'
#
loop_
_entity.id
_entity.type
_entity.pdbx_description
1 polymer ?
#
loop_
_entity_poly.entity_id
_entity_poly.type
_entity_poly.pdbx_seq_one_letter_code
_entity_poly.pdbx_strand_id
1 'polypeptide(L)'
;SDGRLAHEMLVRAAKTTQTNVKGIDATAGMGEDAFLLAACGYEMMLYEQNPVVAVLLKDALRRAKKHPKLKDITARMQLVEGNSVDELKSRVDDIDLIYLDPMFPGRQKSGLINKKLQLIQKLEPPCSDEVELFEAAIQAKPSKIIVKRPLKSPFLAGKNPTYELKGKAIR
;
A
#
# COMPACT_ATOMS: atom_id res chain seq x y z
N SER A 1 13.40 -15.10 -3.55
CA SER A 1 12.00 -15.43 -3.22
C SER A 1 11.09 -14.44 -3.94
N ASP A 2 9.84 -14.82 -4.18
CA ASP A 2 8.87 -13.95 -4.88
C ASP A 2 8.61 -12.64 -4.14
N GLY A 3 8.69 -12.63 -2.81
CA GLY A 3 8.57 -11.42 -2.00
C GLY A 3 9.69 -10.41 -2.24
N ARG A 4 10.94 -10.88 -2.37
CA ARG A 4 12.06 -9.99 -2.67
C ARG A 4 11.89 -9.30 -4.03
N LEU A 5 11.47 -10.04 -5.05
CA LEU A 5 11.21 -9.49 -6.37
C LEU A 5 10.08 -8.45 -6.36
N ALA A 6 9.01 -8.73 -5.59
CA ALA A 6 7.92 -7.79 -5.40
C ALA A 6 8.38 -6.45 -4.78
N HIS A 7 9.23 -6.53 -3.77
CA HIS A 7 9.83 -5.35 -3.13
C HIS A 7 10.73 -4.56 -4.09
N GLU A 8 11.58 -5.24 -4.86
CA GLU A 8 12.42 -4.60 -5.88
C GLU A 8 11.59 -3.88 -6.96
N MET A 9 10.47 -4.47 -7.37
CA MET A 9 9.55 -3.85 -8.33
C MET A 9 8.89 -2.60 -7.76
N LEU A 10 8.42 -2.63 -6.50
CA LEU A 10 7.83 -1.48 -5.84
C LEU A 10 8.83 -0.32 -5.72
N VAL A 11 10.05 -0.60 -5.29
CA VAL A 11 11.11 0.40 -5.19
C VAL A 11 11.41 1.03 -6.55
N ARG A 12 11.45 0.23 -7.63
CA ARG A 12 11.64 0.75 -8.99
C ARG A 12 10.49 1.63 -9.44
N ALA A 13 9.24 1.22 -9.17
CA ALA A 13 8.05 1.99 -9.54
C ALA A 13 7.96 3.32 -8.78
N ALA A 14 8.40 3.32 -7.51
CA ALA A 14 8.36 4.48 -6.63
C ALA A 14 9.55 5.44 -6.82
N LYS A 15 10.56 5.08 -7.61
CA LYS A 15 11.76 5.91 -7.78
C LYS A 15 11.41 7.33 -8.22
N THR A 16 11.98 8.30 -7.51
CA THR A 16 11.84 9.73 -7.79
C THR A 16 13.16 10.46 -7.58
N THR A 17 13.36 11.56 -8.28
CA THR A 17 14.47 12.50 -8.08
C THR A 17 14.04 13.71 -7.25
N GLN A 18 12.74 13.81 -6.92
CA GLN A 18 12.19 14.91 -6.11
C GLN A 18 12.45 14.66 -4.62
N THR A 19 12.53 15.75 -3.87
CA THR A 19 12.62 15.74 -2.41
C THR A 19 11.30 16.18 -1.80
N ASN A 20 11.10 15.88 -0.51
CA ASN A 20 9.86 16.22 0.23
C ASN A 20 8.58 15.67 -0.43
N VAL A 21 8.70 14.48 -1.02
CA VAL A 21 7.57 13.81 -1.69
C VAL A 21 6.61 13.20 -0.68
N LYS A 22 5.31 13.38 -0.93
CA LYS A 22 4.21 12.88 -0.11
C LYS A 22 3.54 11.69 -0.77
N GLY A 23 3.32 10.64 -0.02
CA GLY A 23 2.63 9.45 -0.49
C GLY A 23 1.49 9.02 0.44
N ILE A 24 0.51 8.35 -0.15
CA ILE A 24 -0.59 7.71 0.56
C ILE A 24 -0.56 6.21 0.25
N ASP A 25 -0.57 5.38 1.28
CA ASP A 25 -0.94 3.98 1.18
C ASP A 25 -2.41 3.85 1.59
N ALA A 26 -3.29 3.69 0.60
CA ALA A 26 -4.73 3.62 0.83
C ALA A 26 -5.20 2.23 1.31
N THR A 27 -4.28 1.26 1.37
CA THR A 27 -4.54 -0.15 1.69
C THR A 27 -3.46 -0.70 2.64
N ALA A 28 -3.19 0.03 3.72
CA ALA A 28 -1.96 -0.12 4.51
C ALA A 28 -1.71 -1.51 5.10
N GLY A 29 -2.74 -2.22 5.56
CA GLY A 29 -2.57 -3.51 6.21
C GLY A 29 -1.53 -3.45 7.32
N MET A 30 -0.46 -4.24 7.24
CA MET A 30 0.64 -4.23 8.20
C MET A 30 1.76 -3.23 7.88
N GLY A 31 1.58 -2.40 6.85
CA GLY A 31 2.48 -1.30 6.53
C GLY A 31 3.82 -1.70 5.89
N GLU A 32 3.95 -2.94 5.38
CA GLU A 32 5.21 -3.42 4.80
C GLU A 32 5.59 -2.66 3.53
N ASP A 33 4.63 -2.46 2.62
CA ASP A 33 4.86 -1.71 1.37
C ASP A 33 5.03 -0.21 1.65
N ALA A 34 4.25 0.36 2.59
CA ALA A 34 4.43 1.74 3.04
C ALA A 34 5.80 1.99 3.66
N PHE A 35 6.35 1.01 4.38
CA PHE A 35 7.71 1.09 4.91
C PHE A 35 8.76 1.19 3.79
N LEU A 36 8.61 0.41 2.72
CA LEU A 36 9.49 0.50 1.56
C LEU A 36 9.40 1.86 0.87
N LEU A 37 8.19 2.39 0.72
CA LEU A 37 7.97 3.71 0.14
C LEU A 37 8.59 4.83 1.02
N ALA A 38 8.45 4.73 2.34
CA ALA A 38 9.11 5.63 3.27
C ALA A 38 10.63 5.52 3.21
N ALA A 39 11.19 4.31 3.00
CA ALA A 39 12.62 4.11 2.79
C ALA A 39 13.10 4.72 1.46
N CYS A 40 12.22 4.85 0.45
CA CYS A 40 12.48 5.57 -0.80
C CYS A 40 12.42 7.10 -0.65
N GLY A 41 12.07 7.62 0.54
CA GLY A 41 12.06 9.05 0.84
C GLY A 41 10.68 9.70 0.91
N TYR A 42 9.59 8.92 0.74
CA TYR A 42 8.24 9.47 0.85
C TYR A 42 7.84 9.71 2.31
N GLU A 43 7.20 10.85 2.56
CA GLU A 43 6.39 11.08 3.76
C GLU A 43 5.06 10.34 3.55
N MET A 44 4.87 9.21 4.25
CA MET A 44 3.78 8.28 4.01
C MET A 44 2.65 8.46 5.01
N MET A 45 1.42 8.61 4.49
CA MET A 45 0.19 8.53 5.23
C MET A 45 -0.47 7.17 4.94
N LEU A 46 -0.72 6.37 6.00
CA LEU A 46 -1.21 5.01 5.90
C LEU A 46 -2.67 4.96 6.38
N TYR A 47 -3.58 4.52 5.53
CA TYR A 47 -4.99 4.34 5.89
C TYR A 47 -5.30 2.87 6.13
N GLU A 48 -5.87 2.57 7.29
CA GLU A 48 -6.35 1.25 7.67
C GLU A 48 -7.72 1.36 8.32
N GLN A 49 -8.73 0.73 7.71
CA GLN A 49 -10.10 0.79 8.19
C GLN A 49 -10.45 -0.33 9.19
N ASN A 50 -9.71 -1.44 9.17
CA ASN A 50 -9.92 -2.53 10.12
C ASN A 50 -9.31 -2.15 11.48
N PRO A 51 -10.11 -2.00 12.55
CA PRO A 51 -9.60 -1.52 13.83
C PRO A 51 -8.59 -2.47 14.47
N VAL A 52 -8.70 -3.77 14.24
CA VAL A 52 -7.75 -4.76 14.77
C VAL A 52 -6.40 -4.62 14.07
N VAL A 53 -6.40 -4.54 12.74
CA VAL A 53 -5.18 -4.36 11.94
C VAL A 53 -4.54 -3.00 12.26
N ALA A 54 -5.33 -1.94 12.39
CA ALA A 54 -4.86 -0.61 12.76
C ALA A 54 -4.14 -0.61 14.12
N VAL A 55 -4.68 -1.29 15.13
CA VAL A 55 -4.02 -1.43 16.44
C VAL A 55 -2.69 -2.18 16.33
N LEU A 56 -2.65 -3.26 15.56
CA LEU A 56 -1.42 -4.03 15.33
C LEU A 56 -0.35 -3.18 14.60
N LEU A 57 -0.75 -2.45 13.58
CA LEU A 57 0.14 -1.55 12.85
C LEU A 57 0.64 -0.41 13.74
N LYS A 58 -0.24 0.20 14.53
CA LYS A 58 0.13 1.25 15.49
C LYS A 58 1.18 0.77 16.49
N ASP A 59 1.03 -0.43 17.04
CA ASP A 59 2.03 -1.01 17.94
C ASP A 59 3.34 -1.31 17.21
N ALA A 60 3.28 -1.85 16.00
CA ALA A 60 4.46 -2.10 15.18
C ALA A 60 5.25 -0.80 14.91
N LEU A 61 4.59 0.27 14.51
CA LEU A 61 5.20 1.59 14.30
C LEU A 61 5.80 2.16 15.60
N ARG A 62 5.09 2.04 16.72
CA ARG A 62 5.58 2.48 18.04
C ARG A 62 6.89 1.77 18.41
N ARG A 63 6.99 0.47 18.18
CA ARG A 63 8.21 -0.30 18.45
C ARG A 63 9.32 0.05 17.46
N ALA A 64 9.01 0.17 16.18
CA ALA A 64 9.98 0.48 15.14
C ALA A 64 10.60 1.88 15.31
N LYS A 65 9.85 2.88 15.77
CA LYS A 65 10.37 4.22 16.10
C LYS A 65 11.43 4.24 17.19
N LYS A 66 11.48 3.20 18.05
CA LYS A 66 12.50 3.04 19.09
C LYS A 66 13.73 2.26 18.62
N HIS A 67 13.65 1.63 17.43
CA HIS A 67 14.73 0.80 16.93
C HIS A 67 15.75 1.64 16.13
N PRO A 68 17.06 1.60 16.47
CA PRO A 68 18.07 2.49 15.86
C PRO A 68 18.11 2.48 14.32
N LYS A 69 17.87 1.32 13.69
CA LYS A 69 17.90 1.15 12.22
C LYS A 69 16.59 1.49 11.52
N LEU A 70 15.48 1.62 12.26
CA LEU A 70 14.15 1.80 11.69
C LEU A 70 13.55 3.18 11.97
N LYS A 71 14.02 3.85 13.02
CA LYS A 71 13.45 5.10 13.54
C LYS A 71 13.34 6.19 12.46
N ASP A 72 14.37 6.36 11.62
CA ASP A 72 14.42 7.43 10.63
C ASP A 72 13.44 7.17 9.45
N ILE A 73 13.22 5.90 9.11
CA ILE A 73 12.24 5.51 8.10
C ILE A 73 10.82 5.65 8.68
N THR A 74 10.59 5.10 9.86
CA THR A 74 9.25 5.12 10.48
C THR A 74 8.84 6.49 10.99
N ALA A 75 9.76 7.42 11.16
CA ALA A 75 9.44 8.82 11.42
C ALA A 75 8.63 9.46 10.28
N ARG A 76 8.82 8.97 9.05
CA ARG A 76 8.07 9.38 7.85
C ARG A 76 6.75 8.63 7.64
N MET A 77 6.31 7.84 8.61
CA MET A 77 5.09 7.03 8.50
C MET A 77 4.06 7.48 9.53
N GLN A 78 2.89 7.87 9.08
CA GLN A 78 1.76 8.26 9.91
C GLN A 78 0.56 7.36 9.61
N LEU A 79 0.04 6.67 10.63
CA LEU A 79 -1.19 5.89 10.52
C LEU A 79 -2.40 6.79 10.75
N VAL A 80 -3.41 6.64 9.88
CA VAL A 80 -4.76 7.19 10.02
C VAL A 80 -5.74 6.02 10.05
N GLU A 81 -6.48 5.89 11.14
CA GLU A 81 -7.56 4.91 11.25
C GLU A 81 -8.79 5.46 10.52
N GLY A 82 -9.26 4.75 9.48
CA GLY A 82 -10.42 5.16 8.73
C GLY A 82 -10.45 4.67 7.29
N ASN A 83 -11.50 5.09 6.57
CA ASN A 83 -11.71 4.76 5.18
C ASN A 83 -10.91 5.71 4.27
N SER A 84 -9.98 5.15 3.51
CA SER A 84 -9.16 5.92 2.58
C SER A 84 -9.96 6.58 1.45
N VAL A 85 -11.09 6.00 1.03
CA VAL A 85 -11.93 6.55 -0.05
C VAL A 85 -12.46 7.94 0.31
N ASP A 86 -13.01 8.09 1.52
CA ASP A 86 -13.55 9.37 1.98
C ASP A 86 -12.47 10.43 2.09
N GLU A 87 -11.32 10.05 2.61
CA GLU A 87 -10.15 10.93 2.73
C GLU A 87 -9.60 11.36 1.36
N LEU A 88 -9.51 10.44 0.40
CA LEU A 88 -9.05 10.75 -0.95
C LEU A 88 -10.02 11.70 -1.67
N LYS A 89 -11.35 11.50 -1.50
CA LYS A 89 -12.38 12.36 -2.11
C LYS A 89 -12.38 13.78 -1.56
N SER A 90 -12.05 13.96 -0.28
CA SER A 90 -12.04 15.25 0.40
C SER A 90 -10.70 15.99 0.31
N ARG A 91 -9.68 15.37 -0.26
CA ARG A 91 -8.33 15.89 -0.24
C ARG A 91 -8.16 17.10 -1.16
N VAL A 92 -7.51 18.14 -0.64
CA VAL A 92 -7.24 19.40 -1.36
C VAL A 92 -5.75 19.70 -1.51
N ASP A 93 -4.88 18.99 -0.78
CA ASP A 93 -3.43 19.14 -0.85
C ASP A 93 -2.79 18.24 -1.91
N ASP A 94 -1.63 18.66 -2.41
CA ASP A 94 -0.90 17.91 -3.42
C ASP A 94 -0.32 16.61 -2.85
N ILE A 95 -0.52 15.52 -3.58
CA ILE A 95 0.03 14.20 -3.30
C ILE A 95 0.85 13.72 -4.50
N ASP A 96 2.07 13.25 -4.24
CA ASP A 96 2.96 12.78 -5.29
C ASP A 96 2.66 11.34 -5.68
N LEU A 97 2.29 10.50 -4.71
CA LEU A 97 2.06 9.08 -4.91
C LEU A 97 0.83 8.58 -4.13
N ILE A 98 -0.02 7.79 -4.80
CA ILE A 98 -1.01 6.93 -4.13
C ILE A 98 -0.68 5.48 -4.45
N TYR A 99 -0.57 4.66 -3.40
CA TYR A 99 -0.33 3.22 -3.49
C TYR A 99 -1.60 2.45 -3.15
N LEU A 100 -1.92 1.45 -3.99
CA LEU A 100 -3.09 0.60 -3.88
C LEU A 100 -2.70 -0.88 -3.99
N ASP A 101 -2.96 -1.67 -2.96
CA ASP A 101 -2.90 -3.15 -2.97
C ASP A 101 -4.21 -3.71 -2.38
N PRO A 102 -5.37 -3.49 -3.03
CA PRO A 102 -6.62 -4.01 -2.53
C PRO A 102 -6.58 -5.53 -2.49
N MET A 103 -7.04 -6.11 -1.37
CA MET A 103 -7.09 -7.55 -1.17
C MET A 103 -7.96 -8.21 -2.24
N PHE A 104 -7.35 -9.07 -3.07
CA PHE A 104 -8.04 -9.74 -4.17
C PHE A 104 -8.68 -11.06 -3.71
N PRO A 105 -9.95 -11.36 -4.08
CA PRO A 105 -10.64 -12.57 -3.65
C PRO A 105 -9.96 -13.89 -4.05
N GLY A 106 -9.04 -13.87 -4.98
CA GLY A 106 -8.39 -15.03 -5.58
C GLY A 106 -7.12 -15.55 -4.90
N ARG A 107 -6.64 -14.95 -3.81
CA ARG A 107 -5.39 -15.36 -3.12
C ARG A 107 -5.50 -16.64 -2.27
N GLN A 108 -6.41 -17.56 -2.58
CA GLN A 108 -6.59 -18.79 -1.79
C GLN A 108 -5.67 -19.96 -2.15
N LYS A 109 -4.72 -19.84 -3.08
CA LYS A 109 -3.89 -21.00 -3.46
C LYS A 109 -2.43 -20.64 -3.67
N SER A 110 -1.63 -20.84 -2.64
CA SER A 110 -0.33 -21.54 -2.73
C SER A 110 0.23 -21.76 -1.33
N GLY A 111 0.77 -22.95 -1.12
CA GLY A 111 1.12 -23.53 0.14
C GLY A 111 2.02 -22.68 1.03
N LEU A 112 1.93 -22.92 2.35
CA LEU A 112 2.72 -22.30 3.42
C LEU A 112 2.69 -20.76 3.43
N ILE A 113 1.48 -20.22 3.33
CA ILE A 113 1.27 -18.83 3.73
C ILE A 113 1.62 -18.72 5.22
N ASN A 114 2.56 -17.85 5.54
CA ASN A 114 2.92 -17.53 6.91
C ASN A 114 1.64 -17.33 7.75
N LYS A 115 1.56 -17.96 8.93
CA LYS A 115 0.38 -17.87 9.83
C LYS A 115 -0.11 -16.45 10.07
N LYS A 116 0.81 -15.48 10.09
CA LYS A 116 0.53 -14.04 10.16
C LYS A 116 -0.33 -13.57 8.98
N LEU A 117 -0.01 -13.97 7.76
CA LEU A 117 -0.74 -13.57 6.55
C LEU A 117 -2.14 -14.21 6.50
N GLN A 118 -2.27 -15.46 6.97
CA GLN A 118 -3.58 -16.13 7.09
C GLN A 118 -4.49 -15.41 8.09
N LEU A 119 -3.94 -14.95 9.20
CA LEU A 119 -4.70 -14.21 10.20
C LEU A 119 -5.18 -12.87 9.63
N ILE A 120 -4.31 -12.12 8.95
CA ILE A 120 -4.66 -10.86 8.31
C ILE A 120 -5.75 -11.07 7.25
N GLN A 121 -5.62 -12.10 6.40
CA GLN A 121 -6.63 -12.43 5.39
C GLN A 121 -8.01 -12.79 5.98
N LYS A 122 -8.05 -13.34 7.20
CA LYS A 122 -9.30 -13.59 7.92
C LYS A 122 -9.92 -12.33 8.50
N LEU A 123 -9.09 -11.34 8.85
CA LEU A 123 -9.52 -10.07 9.43
C LEU A 123 -9.91 -9.05 8.37
N GLU A 124 -9.30 -9.13 7.18
CA GLU A 124 -9.54 -8.21 6.07
C GLU A 124 -10.35 -8.93 4.98
N PRO A 125 -11.65 -8.65 4.85
CA PRO A 125 -12.44 -9.17 3.72
C PRO A 125 -11.90 -8.59 2.40
N PRO A 126 -12.14 -9.29 1.26
CA PRO A 126 -11.81 -8.75 -0.05
C PRO A 126 -12.42 -7.37 -0.25
N CYS A 127 -11.68 -6.46 -0.88
CA CYS A 127 -12.19 -5.14 -1.22
C CYS A 127 -13.35 -5.29 -2.22
N SER A 128 -14.58 -5.03 -1.77
CA SER A 128 -15.78 -5.05 -2.63
C SER A 128 -15.87 -3.84 -3.54
N ASP A 129 -15.17 -2.75 -3.20
CA ASP A 129 -15.29 -1.44 -3.84
C ASP A 129 -13.97 -0.96 -4.49
N GLU A 130 -13.32 -1.89 -5.22
CA GLU A 130 -12.08 -1.58 -5.95
C GLU A 130 -12.24 -0.40 -6.92
N VAL A 131 -13.40 -0.32 -7.59
CA VAL A 131 -13.71 0.75 -8.54
C VAL A 131 -13.77 2.09 -7.83
N GLU A 132 -14.50 2.17 -6.71
CA GLU A 132 -14.64 3.39 -5.92
C GLU A 132 -13.29 3.86 -5.36
N LEU A 133 -12.47 2.94 -4.84
CA LEU A 133 -11.13 3.23 -4.36
C LEU A 133 -10.24 3.81 -5.48
N PHE A 134 -10.26 3.20 -6.65
CA PHE A 134 -9.46 3.65 -7.78
C PHE A 134 -9.93 5.01 -8.31
N GLU A 135 -11.24 5.24 -8.40
CA GLU A 135 -11.82 6.52 -8.80
C GLU A 135 -11.47 7.64 -7.80
N ALA A 136 -11.54 7.36 -6.50
CA ALA A 136 -11.12 8.30 -5.47
C ALA A 136 -9.62 8.65 -5.58
N ALA A 137 -8.76 7.65 -5.88
CA ALA A 137 -7.35 7.89 -6.10
C ALA A 137 -7.09 8.79 -7.33
N ILE A 138 -7.83 8.59 -8.42
CA ILE A 138 -7.73 9.48 -9.61
C ILE A 138 -8.25 10.88 -9.28
N GLN A 139 -9.34 10.99 -8.54
CA GLN A 139 -9.93 12.28 -8.16
C GLN A 139 -8.98 13.12 -7.30
N ALA A 140 -8.16 12.50 -6.48
CA ALA A 140 -7.13 13.16 -5.68
C ALA A 140 -5.97 13.73 -6.52
N LYS A 141 -5.90 13.41 -7.81
CA LYS A 141 -4.94 13.94 -8.80
C LYS A 141 -3.46 13.81 -8.37
N PRO A 142 -3.00 12.65 -7.92
CA PRO A 142 -1.59 12.47 -7.60
C PRO A 142 -0.73 12.52 -8.87
N SER A 143 0.57 12.77 -8.71
CA SER A 143 1.52 12.66 -9.82
C SER A 143 1.64 11.22 -10.33
N LYS A 144 1.46 10.22 -9.43
CA LYS A 144 1.56 8.80 -9.74
C LYS A 144 0.60 7.97 -8.90
N ILE A 145 0.02 6.95 -9.52
CA ILE A 145 -0.70 5.87 -8.84
C ILE A 145 0.05 4.56 -9.10
N ILE A 146 0.44 3.86 -8.03
CA ILE A 146 1.01 2.51 -8.12
C ILE A 146 -0.04 1.51 -7.63
N VAL A 147 -0.33 0.53 -8.47
CA VAL A 147 -1.26 -0.56 -8.15
C VAL A 147 -0.53 -1.88 -8.16
N LYS A 148 -0.57 -2.62 -7.07
CA LYS A 148 -0.05 -3.98 -6.98
C LYS A 148 -1.16 -4.98 -7.22
N ARG A 149 -0.94 -5.89 -8.17
CA ARG A 149 -1.93 -6.90 -8.57
C ARG A 149 -1.29 -8.27 -8.76
N PRO A 150 -2.02 -9.36 -8.54
CA PRO A 150 -1.62 -10.66 -9.05
C PRO A 150 -1.48 -10.62 -10.58
N LEU A 151 -0.45 -11.29 -11.12
CA LEU A 151 -0.10 -11.20 -12.54
C LEU A 151 -1.26 -11.58 -13.48
N LYS A 152 -2.07 -12.56 -13.08
CA LYS A 152 -3.21 -13.07 -13.86
C LYS A 152 -4.54 -12.37 -13.57
N SER A 153 -4.57 -11.41 -12.65
CA SER A 153 -5.80 -10.67 -12.34
C SER A 153 -6.13 -9.65 -13.41
N PRO A 154 -7.40 -9.26 -13.59
CA PRO A 154 -7.74 -8.12 -14.45
C PRO A 154 -7.12 -6.83 -13.91
N PHE A 155 -6.99 -5.82 -14.74
CA PHE A 155 -6.58 -4.49 -14.30
C PHE A 155 -7.59 -3.89 -13.31
N LEU A 156 -7.09 -3.12 -12.36
CA LEU A 156 -7.94 -2.47 -11.37
C LEU A 156 -8.97 -1.57 -12.06
N ALA A 157 -10.25 -1.72 -11.71
CA ALA A 157 -11.38 -1.02 -12.34
C ALA A 157 -11.39 -1.11 -13.88
N GLY A 158 -10.78 -2.12 -14.47
CA GLY A 158 -10.69 -2.30 -15.93
C GLY A 158 -9.83 -1.26 -16.65
N LYS A 159 -9.06 -0.44 -15.92
CA LYS A 159 -8.23 0.63 -16.51
C LYS A 159 -6.84 0.13 -16.88
N ASN A 160 -6.42 0.40 -18.10
CA ASN A 160 -5.06 0.09 -18.54
C ASN A 160 -4.05 0.99 -17.85
N PRO A 161 -2.94 0.43 -17.33
CA PRO A 161 -1.85 1.22 -16.77
C PRO A 161 -1.05 1.93 -17.88
N THR A 162 -0.36 3.01 -17.52
CA THR A 162 0.59 3.68 -18.41
C THR A 162 1.78 2.76 -18.74
N TYR A 163 2.23 1.96 -17.75
CA TYR A 163 3.23 0.91 -17.93
C TYR A 163 3.07 -0.16 -16.85
N GLU A 164 3.69 -1.31 -17.05
CA GLU A 164 3.69 -2.42 -16.10
C GLU A 164 5.10 -2.87 -15.77
N LEU A 165 5.33 -3.21 -14.51
CA LEU A 165 6.45 -4.03 -14.07
C LEU A 165 5.93 -5.43 -13.77
N LYS A 166 6.49 -6.46 -14.42
CA LYS A 166 6.00 -7.84 -14.28
C LYS A 166 7.02 -8.69 -13.52
N GLY A 167 6.56 -9.33 -12.47
CA GLY A 167 7.26 -10.37 -11.75
C GLY A 167 6.71 -11.76 -12.08
N LYS A 168 7.04 -12.75 -11.27
CA LYS A 168 6.55 -14.14 -11.43
C LYS A 168 5.09 -14.30 -10.98
N ALA A 169 4.68 -13.59 -9.95
CA ALA A 169 3.37 -13.73 -9.30
C ALA A 169 2.55 -12.43 -9.29
N ILE A 170 3.20 -11.28 -9.37
CA ILE A 170 2.57 -9.95 -9.30
C ILE A 170 3.04 -9.04 -10.44
N ARG A 171 2.30 -8.01 -10.66
CA ARG A 171 2.62 -6.85 -11.51
C ARG A 171 2.25 -5.57 -10.80
#